data_565ac2762f8f77da88b3e1a59873846d
#
_entry.id   565ac2762f8f77da88b3e1a59873846d
#
_cell.length_a   1.000
_cell.length_b   1.000
_cell.length_c   1.000
_cell.angle_alpha   90.00
_cell.angle_beta   90.00
_cell.angle_gamma   90.00
#
_symmetry.space_group_name_H-M   'P 1'
#
loop_
_entity.id
_entity.type
_entity.pdbx_description
1 polymer ?
#
loop_
_entity_poly.entity_id
_entity_poly.type
_entity_poly.pdbx_seq_one_letter_code
_entity_poly.pdbx_strand_id
1 'polypeptide(L)'
;MEWVKYAALFFLAGPFVVELVGYFWHRWVEHRELLGKTVAFRHYKHHETEYPVNRLRTNEYRNANSWTWYVVGISASIIALLVAPLSYAIPFALGAWMYAWGIVLNMHTAFHVNGHFLWKYKWFQKLVKLHDIHHYDNVNYGICLFFMDRLFGTYTEDFPTDKNGDRVKYNMFVTYQYHTGVDGRAIKG
;
A
#
# COMPACT_ATOMS: atom_id res chain seq x y z
N MET A 1 15.01 -33.51 -1.19
CA MET A 1 14.67 -32.50 -2.24
C MET A 1 13.22 -32.01 -2.20
N GLU A 2 12.24 -32.87 -1.92
CA GLU A 2 10.83 -32.47 -1.85
C GLU A 2 10.55 -31.40 -0.78
N TRP A 3 11.10 -31.54 0.43
CA TRP A 3 10.93 -30.59 1.50
C TRP A 3 11.32 -29.15 1.08
N VAL A 4 12.40 -28.98 0.34
CA VAL A 4 12.85 -27.65 -0.13
C VAL A 4 11.82 -27.00 -1.04
N LYS A 5 11.17 -27.77 -1.92
CA LYS A 5 10.13 -27.29 -2.81
C LYS A 5 8.91 -26.77 -2.00
N TYR A 6 8.49 -27.52 -1.00
CA TYR A 6 7.37 -27.10 -0.13
C TYR A 6 7.75 -25.88 0.69
N ALA A 7 8.96 -25.83 1.26
CA ALA A 7 9.41 -24.66 2.01
C ALA A 7 9.41 -23.39 1.12
N ALA A 8 9.89 -23.48 -0.11
CA ALA A 8 9.85 -22.38 -1.07
C ALA A 8 8.42 -21.97 -1.43
N LEU A 9 7.53 -22.95 -1.66
CA LEU A 9 6.12 -22.68 -1.95
C LEU A 9 5.43 -21.92 -0.80
N PHE A 10 5.61 -22.40 0.43
CA PHE A 10 5.02 -21.75 1.60
C PHE A 10 5.62 -20.37 1.88
N PHE A 11 6.91 -20.19 1.68
CA PHE A 11 7.57 -18.89 1.74
C PHE A 11 6.94 -17.90 0.75
N LEU A 12 6.71 -18.31 -0.49
CA LEU A 12 6.09 -17.48 -1.51
C LEU A 12 4.58 -17.26 -1.28
N ALA A 13 3.90 -18.17 -0.60
CA ALA A 13 2.49 -18.01 -0.25
C ALA A 13 2.27 -16.90 0.80
N GLY A 14 3.25 -16.65 1.68
CA GLY A 14 3.17 -15.61 2.70
C GLY A 14 2.81 -14.22 2.15
N PRO A 15 3.52 -13.70 1.15
CA PRO A 15 3.20 -12.43 0.48
C PRO A 15 1.77 -12.34 -0.04
N PHE A 16 1.24 -13.38 -0.66
CA PHE A 16 -0.13 -13.37 -1.17
C PHE A 16 -1.17 -13.28 -0.07
N VAL A 17 -0.94 -13.99 1.04
CA VAL A 17 -1.84 -13.93 2.21
C VAL A 17 -1.76 -12.56 2.87
N VAL A 18 -0.58 -11.96 2.96
CA VAL A 18 -0.42 -10.60 3.48
C VAL A 18 -1.18 -9.58 2.63
N GLU A 19 -1.11 -9.66 1.31
CA GLU A 19 -1.89 -8.78 0.42
C GLU A 19 -3.39 -9.01 0.54
N LEU A 20 -3.82 -10.26 0.61
CA LEU A 20 -5.23 -10.63 0.81
C LEU A 20 -5.77 -10.03 2.10
N VAL A 21 -5.13 -10.33 3.23
CA VAL A 21 -5.56 -9.87 4.56
C VAL A 21 -5.39 -8.35 4.66
N GLY A 22 -4.30 -7.82 4.14
CA GLY A 22 -4.02 -6.38 4.09
C GLY A 22 -5.09 -5.60 3.33
N TYR A 23 -5.52 -6.11 2.18
CA TYR A 23 -6.61 -5.50 1.41
C TYR A 23 -7.91 -5.42 2.22
N PHE A 24 -8.32 -6.52 2.87
CA PHE A 24 -9.54 -6.53 3.68
C PHE A 24 -9.41 -5.62 4.90
N TRP A 25 -8.27 -5.65 5.57
CA TRP A 25 -7.99 -4.76 6.70
C TRP A 25 -8.08 -3.28 6.26
N HIS A 26 -7.34 -2.90 5.25
CA HIS A 26 -7.28 -1.55 4.73
C HIS A 26 -8.67 -1.05 4.30
N ARG A 27 -9.39 -1.86 3.50
CA ARG A 27 -10.70 -1.50 2.99
C ARG A 27 -11.79 -1.45 4.05
N TRP A 28 -11.86 -2.46 4.92
CA TRP A 28 -12.99 -2.63 5.82
C TRP A 28 -12.72 -2.10 7.23
N VAL A 29 -11.52 -2.31 7.76
CA VAL A 29 -11.19 -1.89 9.12
C VAL A 29 -10.80 -0.43 9.15
N GLU A 30 -9.96 0.01 8.22
CA GLU A 30 -9.42 1.37 8.22
C GLU A 30 -10.35 2.37 7.51
N HIS A 31 -10.81 2.07 6.29
CA HIS A 31 -11.67 3.00 5.55
C HIS A 31 -13.16 2.91 5.89
N ARG A 32 -13.67 1.76 6.32
CA ARG A 32 -15.08 1.57 6.68
C ARG A 32 -15.33 1.41 8.17
N GLU A 33 -14.30 1.63 8.98
CA GLU A 33 -14.37 1.65 10.45
C GLU A 33 -15.00 0.37 11.05
N LEU A 34 -14.84 -0.79 10.42
CA LEU A 34 -15.49 -2.04 10.85
C LEU A 34 -15.20 -2.38 12.32
N LEU A 35 -14.02 -2.05 12.83
CA LEU A 35 -13.63 -2.22 14.24
C LEU A 35 -13.67 -0.89 15.02
N GLY A 36 -14.38 0.11 14.49
CA GLY A 36 -14.60 1.40 15.12
C GLY A 36 -13.52 2.45 14.83
N LYS A 37 -13.89 3.69 15.11
CA LYS A 37 -13.08 4.89 14.80
C LYS A 37 -11.70 4.89 15.45
N THR A 38 -11.58 4.34 16.65
CA THR A 38 -10.31 4.29 17.38
C THR A 38 -9.24 3.50 16.62
N VAL A 39 -9.65 2.39 15.99
CA VAL A 39 -8.75 1.55 15.18
C VAL A 39 -8.40 2.26 13.87
N ALA A 40 -9.40 2.86 13.23
CA ALA A 40 -9.25 3.58 11.96
C ALA A 40 -8.51 4.92 12.10
N PHE A 41 -8.47 5.51 13.30
CA PHE A 41 -7.98 6.87 13.56
C PHE A 41 -6.59 7.17 12.97
N ARG A 42 -5.67 6.22 13.06
CA ARG A 42 -4.30 6.42 12.55
C ARG A 42 -4.27 6.50 11.02
N HIS A 43 -5.13 5.74 10.37
CA HIS A 43 -5.26 5.76 8.93
C HIS A 43 -5.91 7.07 8.45
N TYR A 44 -6.94 7.55 9.14
CA TYR A 44 -7.49 8.89 8.91
C TYR A 44 -6.44 9.98 9.07
N LYS A 45 -5.67 9.92 10.15
CA LYS A 45 -4.59 10.88 10.37
C LYS A 45 -3.58 10.86 9.22
N HIS A 46 -3.26 9.67 8.70
CA HIS A 46 -2.41 9.49 7.54
C HIS A 46 -2.97 10.22 6.32
N HIS A 47 -4.24 9.99 5.96
CA HIS A 47 -4.87 10.61 4.80
C HIS A 47 -5.13 12.11 4.96
N GLU A 48 -5.64 12.54 6.10
CA GLU A 48 -6.18 13.88 6.25
C GLU A 48 -5.16 14.89 6.80
N THR A 49 -4.24 14.44 7.64
CA THR A 49 -3.33 15.35 8.36
C THR A 49 -1.90 15.26 7.85
N GLU A 50 -1.40 14.04 7.66
CA GLU A 50 0.01 13.83 7.34
C GLU A 50 0.26 13.90 5.83
N TYR A 51 -0.62 13.27 5.05
CA TYR A 51 -0.51 13.22 3.59
C TYR A 51 -1.82 13.61 2.89
N PRO A 52 -2.40 14.78 3.20
CA PRO A 52 -3.59 15.24 2.50
C PRO A 52 -3.29 15.48 1.02
N VAL A 53 -4.28 15.23 0.19
CA VAL A 53 -4.17 15.32 -1.27
C VAL A 53 -3.74 16.68 -1.84
N ASN A 54 -3.89 17.74 -1.07
CA ASN A 54 -3.53 19.10 -1.44
C ASN A 54 -2.13 19.52 -0.96
N ARG A 55 -1.36 18.61 -0.36
CA ARG A 55 -0.02 18.89 0.15
C ARG A 55 1.06 18.27 -0.74
N LEU A 56 2.09 19.05 -1.04
CA LEU A 56 3.27 18.54 -1.75
C LEU A 56 4.04 17.53 -0.89
N ARG A 57 4.58 16.51 -1.54
CA ARG A 57 5.52 15.59 -0.90
C ARG A 57 6.74 16.34 -0.39
N THR A 58 7.21 15.89 0.75
CA THR A 58 8.45 16.40 1.35
C THR A 58 9.57 15.37 1.16
N ASN A 59 10.81 15.78 1.40
CA ASN A 59 11.96 14.87 1.36
C ASN A 59 12.01 13.97 2.61
N GLU A 60 11.20 14.28 3.62
CA GLU A 60 11.13 13.54 4.87
C GLU A 60 9.79 12.85 5.01
N TYR A 61 9.84 11.60 5.44
CA TYR A 61 8.64 10.83 5.77
C TYR A 61 8.05 11.33 7.08
N ARG A 62 6.79 11.72 7.03
CA ARG A 62 6.01 12.04 8.22
C ARG A 62 5.37 10.77 8.73
N ASN A 63 5.92 10.23 9.80
CA ASN A 63 5.55 8.92 10.31
C ASN A 63 4.07 8.85 10.72
N ALA A 64 3.26 8.29 9.87
CA ALA A 64 1.87 7.97 10.15
C ALA A 64 1.69 6.70 10.97
N ASN A 65 2.75 6.02 11.37
CA ASN A 65 2.74 4.75 12.12
C ASN A 65 1.56 3.85 11.72
N SER A 66 1.51 3.45 10.46
CA SER A 66 0.53 2.44 10.03
C SER A 66 0.85 1.11 10.72
N TRP A 67 0.00 0.72 11.64
CA TRP A 67 0.12 -0.59 12.32
C TRP A 67 -0.31 -1.73 11.43
N THR A 68 -1.02 -1.41 10.36
CA THR A 68 -1.66 -2.37 9.48
C THR A 68 -0.73 -3.51 9.12
N TRP A 69 0.41 -3.20 8.59
CA TRP A 69 1.32 -4.22 8.05
C TRP A 69 2.01 -5.03 9.14
N TYR A 70 2.20 -4.44 10.32
CA TYR A 70 2.65 -5.19 11.50
C TYR A 70 1.56 -6.16 11.96
N VAL A 71 0.34 -5.68 12.13
CA VAL A 71 -0.79 -6.51 12.57
C VAL A 71 -1.05 -7.64 11.59
N VAL A 72 -1.09 -7.33 10.28
CA VAL A 72 -1.33 -8.33 9.24
C VAL A 72 -0.22 -9.38 9.20
N GLY A 73 1.04 -8.97 9.17
CA GLY A 73 2.18 -9.90 9.13
C GLY A 73 2.28 -10.77 10.38
N ILE A 74 2.11 -10.19 11.57
CA ILE A 74 2.14 -10.93 12.84
C ILE A 74 0.96 -11.89 12.92
N SER A 75 -0.26 -11.44 12.64
CA SER A 75 -1.46 -12.28 12.72
C SER A 75 -1.39 -13.47 11.76
N ALA A 76 -0.99 -13.24 10.51
CA ALA A 76 -0.81 -14.30 9.53
C ALA A 76 0.25 -15.32 9.99
N SER A 77 1.36 -14.84 10.57
CA SER A 77 2.43 -15.70 11.09
C SER A 77 1.97 -16.53 12.28
N ILE A 78 1.28 -15.92 13.25
CA ILE A 78 0.74 -16.62 14.42
C ILE A 78 -0.26 -17.69 13.99
N ILE A 79 -1.20 -17.36 13.12
CA ILE A 79 -2.19 -18.32 12.63
C ILE A 79 -1.49 -19.50 11.96
N ALA A 80 -0.52 -19.26 11.08
CA ALA A 80 0.22 -20.34 10.44
C ALA A 80 0.94 -21.25 11.43
N LEU A 81 1.57 -20.67 12.47
CA LEU A 81 2.26 -21.43 13.52
C LEU A 81 1.32 -22.27 14.39
N LEU A 82 0.06 -21.84 14.53
CA LEU A 82 -0.94 -22.57 15.31
C LEU A 82 -1.63 -23.71 14.54
N VAL A 83 -1.76 -23.57 13.19
CA VAL A 83 -2.60 -24.48 12.40
C VAL A 83 -1.81 -25.41 11.47
N ALA A 84 -0.53 -25.13 11.22
CA ALA A 84 0.29 -25.91 10.29
C ALA A 84 1.53 -26.53 10.97
N PRO A 85 2.04 -27.67 10.45
CA PRO A 85 3.33 -28.20 10.88
C PRO A 85 4.45 -27.14 10.74
N LEU A 86 5.36 -27.10 11.71
CA LEU A 86 6.43 -26.10 11.75
C LEU A 86 7.27 -26.04 10.48
N SER A 87 7.46 -27.18 9.81
CA SER A 87 8.17 -27.27 8.52
C SER A 87 7.56 -26.41 7.41
N TYR A 88 6.27 -26.10 7.49
CA TYR A 88 5.54 -25.24 6.55
C TYR A 88 5.26 -23.86 7.15
N ALA A 89 4.91 -23.81 8.43
CA ALA A 89 4.56 -22.59 9.13
C ALA A 89 5.74 -21.61 9.20
N ILE A 90 6.96 -22.10 9.48
CA ILE A 90 8.14 -21.24 9.57
C ILE A 90 8.49 -20.57 8.22
N PRO A 91 8.62 -21.28 7.09
CA PRO A 91 8.84 -20.63 5.80
C PRO A 91 7.73 -19.62 5.44
N PHE A 92 6.46 -19.97 5.69
CA PHE A 92 5.34 -19.07 5.47
C PHE A 92 5.46 -17.80 6.31
N ALA A 93 5.68 -17.93 7.62
CA ALA A 93 5.80 -16.80 8.55
C ALA A 93 6.96 -15.88 8.16
N LEU A 94 8.10 -16.45 7.75
CA LEU A 94 9.25 -15.68 7.26
C LEU A 94 8.88 -14.91 5.98
N GLY A 95 8.21 -15.55 5.02
CA GLY A 95 7.77 -14.91 3.79
C GLY A 95 6.76 -13.78 4.05
N ALA A 96 5.77 -14.04 4.89
CA ALA A 96 4.76 -13.07 5.29
C ALA A 96 5.40 -11.85 6.00
N TRP A 97 6.29 -12.10 6.95
CA TRP A 97 6.96 -11.06 7.71
C TRP A 97 7.91 -10.23 6.84
N MET A 98 8.76 -10.87 6.04
CA MET A 98 9.68 -10.19 5.14
C MET A 98 8.92 -9.33 4.13
N TYR A 99 7.78 -9.80 3.64
CA TYR A 99 6.97 -9.05 2.72
C TYR A 99 6.26 -7.88 3.40
N ALA A 100 5.54 -8.11 4.48
CA ALA A 100 4.78 -7.08 5.18
C ALA A 100 5.68 -5.94 5.67
N TRP A 101 6.75 -6.28 6.33
CA TRP A 101 7.67 -5.31 6.92
C TRP A 101 8.78 -4.87 5.97
N GLY A 102 9.44 -5.81 5.30
CA GLY A 102 10.58 -5.51 4.44
C GLY A 102 10.20 -4.85 3.11
N ILE A 103 9.03 -5.17 2.56
CA ILE A 103 8.60 -4.66 1.26
C ILE A 103 7.47 -3.66 1.41
N VAL A 104 6.29 -4.07 1.90
CA VAL A 104 5.09 -3.24 1.83
C VAL A 104 5.22 -1.97 2.66
N LEU A 105 5.69 -2.05 3.88
CA LEU A 105 5.89 -0.88 4.74
C LEU A 105 6.90 0.11 4.15
N ASN A 106 8.02 -0.39 3.62
CA ASN A 106 9.03 0.46 2.98
C ASN A 106 8.54 1.08 1.68
N MET A 107 7.78 0.33 0.87
CA MET A 107 7.19 0.86 -0.37
C MET A 107 6.15 1.92 -0.06
N HIS A 108 5.27 1.69 0.90
CA HIS A 108 4.28 2.68 1.33
C HIS A 108 4.96 3.97 1.83
N THR A 109 6.02 3.84 2.62
CA THR A 109 6.84 4.98 3.04
C THR A 109 7.44 5.72 1.84
N ALA A 110 8.02 4.98 0.90
CA ALA A 110 8.66 5.54 -0.29
C ALA A 110 7.67 6.28 -1.22
N PHE A 111 6.39 5.89 -1.24
CA PHE A 111 5.35 6.58 -2.01
C PHE A 111 5.12 8.02 -1.54
N HIS A 112 5.35 8.29 -0.27
CA HIS A 112 5.13 9.59 0.34
C HIS A 112 6.35 10.51 0.37
N VAL A 113 7.51 10.01 -0.03
CA VAL A 113 8.77 10.77 0.00
C VAL A 113 9.16 11.22 -1.41
N ASN A 114 9.50 12.50 -1.54
CA ASN A 114 10.03 13.03 -2.79
C ASN A 114 11.49 12.59 -2.98
N GLY A 115 11.89 12.37 -4.23
CA GLY A 115 13.29 12.07 -4.55
C GLY A 115 13.78 10.68 -4.13
N HIS A 116 12.91 9.74 -3.76
CA HIS A 116 13.31 8.37 -3.49
C HIS A 116 13.96 7.74 -4.73
N PHE A 117 15.03 6.98 -4.55
CA PHE A 117 15.83 6.45 -5.67
C PHE A 117 15.03 5.57 -6.66
N LEU A 118 13.89 5.01 -6.24
CA LEU A 118 13.00 4.22 -7.09
C LEU A 118 12.20 5.07 -8.09
N TRP A 119 12.15 6.39 -7.92
CA TRP A 119 11.41 7.29 -8.82
C TRP A 119 11.88 7.20 -10.29
N LYS A 120 13.11 6.77 -10.55
CA LYS A 120 13.62 6.54 -11.90
C LYS A 120 12.94 5.39 -12.64
N TYR A 121 12.19 4.52 -11.95
CA TYR A 121 11.55 3.35 -12.53
C TYR A 121 10.05 3.59 -12.77
N LYS A 122 9.59 3.33 -14.00
CA LYS A 122 8.17 3.49 -14.39
C LYS A 122 7.21 2.65 -13.56
N TRP A 123 7.61 1.44 -13.19
CA TRP A 123 6.79 0.58 -12.33
C TRP A 123 6.53 1.21 -10.97
N PHE A 124 7.55 1.83 -10.37
CA PHE A 124 7.41 2.52 -9.09
C PHE A 124 6.52 3.75 -9.21
N GLN A 125 6.72 4.56 -10.25
CA GLN A 125 5.86 5.72 -10.55
C GLN A 125 4.39 5.31 -10.71
N LYS A 126 4.15 4.14 -11.32
CA LYS A 126 2.78 3.59 -11.43
C LYS A 126 2.21 3.24 -10.05
N LEU A 127 2.96 2.58 -9.18
CA LEU A 127 2.51 2.27 -7.81
C LEU A 127 2.21 3.55 -7.01
N VAL A 128 3.09 4.56 -7.12
CA VAL A 128 2.86 5.87 -6.50
C VAL A 128 1.57 6.50 -7.02
N LYS A 129 1.32 6.47 -8.33
CA LYS A 129 0.09 6.98 -8.93
C LYS A 129 -1.15 6.27 -8.35
N LEU A 130 -1.13 4.96 -8.27
CA LEU A 130 -2.24 4.18 -7.73
C LEU A 130 -2.51 4.51 -6.26
N HIS A 131 -1.45 4.69 -5.49
CA HIS A 131 -1.54 5.10 -4.10
C HIS A 131 -2.03 6.55 -3.93
N ASP A 132 -1.62 7.46 -4.80
CA ASP A 132 -2.15 8.83 -4.80
C ASP A 132 -3.65 8.86 -5.13
N ILE A 133 -4.10 8.04 -6.10
CA ILE A 133 -5.53 7.89 -6.39
C ILE A 133 -6.27 7.36 -5.17
N HIS A 134 -5.66 6.43 -4.42
CA HIS A 134 -6.19 5.91 -3.19
C HIS A 134 -6.38 7.00 -2.11
N HIS A 135 -5.44 7.91 -1.97
CA HIS A 135 -5.58 9.07 -1.07
C HIS A 135 -6.74 9.99 -1.47
N TYR A 136 -7.21 9.87 -2.68
CA TYR A 136 -8.27 10.69 -3.23
C TYR A 136 -9.65 10.07 -3.08
N ASP A 137 -9.72 8.76 -3.29
CA ASP A 137 -10.97 8.03 -3.37
C ASP A 137 -10.81 6.64 -2.73
N ASN A 138 -11.92 6.03 -2.37
CA ASN A 138 -11.99 4.70 -1.76
C ASN A 138 -11.77 3.58 -2.80
N VAL A 139 -10.61 3.57 -3.42
CA VAL A 139 -10.16 2.63 -4.45
C VAL A 139 -8.69 2.27 -4.21
N ASN A 140 -8.14 1.30 -4.94
CA ASN A 140 -6.71 0.94 -4.92
C ASN A 140 -6.17 0.69 -3.50
N TYR A 141 -6.83 -0.18 -2.75
CA TYR A 141 -6.43 -0.49 -1.35
C TYR A 141 -5.15 -1.32 -1.24
N GLY A 142 -4.70 -1.94 -2.33
CA GLY A 142 -3.41 -2.61 -2.40
C GLY A 142 -2.24 -1.64 -2.32
N ILE A 143 -1.06 -2.12 -1.89
CA ILE A 143 0.15 -1.30 -1.86
C ILE A 143 1.12 -1.72 -2.97
N CYS A 144 1.49 -2.99 -3.02
CA CYS A 144 2.44 -3.50 -4.02
C CYS A 144 1.77 -4.35 -5.08
N LEU A 145 0.79 -5.14 -4.68
CA LEU A 145 0.04 -6.03 -5.57
C LEU A 145 -1.44 -5.63 -5.53
N PHE A 146 -1.98 -5.27 -6.68
CA PHE A 146 -3.37 -4.82 -6.82
C PHE A 146 -4.31 -5.93 -7.34
N PHE A 147 -3.98 -7.20 -7.12
CA PHE A 147 -4.81 -8.30 -7.61
C PHE A 147 -6.15 -8.38 -6.88
N MET A 148 -6.19 -8.02 -5.61
CA MET A 148 -7.43 -7.95 -4.84
C MET A 148 -8.31 -6.79 -5.31
N ASP A 149 -7.71 -5.63 -5.60
CA ASP A 149 -8.46 -4.50 -6.18
C ASP A 149 -9.07 -4.87 -7.53
N ARG A 150 -8.34 -5.60 -8.37
CA ARG A 150 -8.87 -6.10 -9.65
C ARG A 150 -10.00 -7.10 -9.45
N LEU A 151 -9.85 -8.02 -8.50
CA LEU A 151 -10.85 -9.04 -8.20
C LEU A 151 -12.15 -8.42 -7.64
N PHE A 152 -12.04 -7.40 -6.80
CA PHE A 152 -13.19 -6.75 -6.15
C PHE A 152 -13.66 -5.45 -6.84
N GLY A 153 -13.13 -5.13 -8.02
CA GLY A 153 -13.55 -3.99 -8.82
C GLY A 153 -13.20 -2.62 -8.21
N THR A 154 -12.18 -2.57 -7.36
CA THR A 154 -11.68 -1.32 -6.76
C THR A 154 -10.38 -0.82 -7.39
N TYR A 155 -9.91 -1.44 -8.47
CA TYR A 155 -8.75 -0.99 -9.22
C TYR A 155 -9.10 0.08 -10.23
N THR A 156 -8.39 1.21 -10.18
CA THR A 156 -8.46 2.24 -11.22
C THR A 156 -7.12 2.92 -11.42
N GLU A 157 -6.84 3.33 -12.65
CA GLU A 157 -5.67 4.16 -12.99
C GLU A 157 -6.08 5.62 -13.26
N ASP A 158 -7.36 5.91 -13.14
CA ASP A 158 -7.91 7.23 -13.37
C ASP A 158 -8.21 7.95 -12.06
N PHE A 159 -7.86 9.23 -12.01
CA PHE A 159 -8.29 10.10 -10.93
C PHE A 159 -9.80 10.33 -11.02
N PRO A 160 -10.49 10.51 -9.88
CA PRO A 160 -11.92 10.78 -9.90
C PRO A 160 -12.22 12.06 -10.68
N THR A 161 -13.38 12.07 -11.30
CA THR A 161 -13.91 13.23 -12.00
C THR A 161 -14.93 13.94 -11.13
N ASP A 162 -15.06 15.24 -11.34
CA ASP A 162 -16.10 16.04 -10.70
C ASP A 162 -17.48 15.79 -11.36
N LYS A 163 -18.50 16.50 -10.89
CA LYS A 163 -19.87 16.38 -11.41
C LYS A 163 -20.02 16.76 -12.88
N ASN A 164 -19.05 17.47 -13.45
CA ASN A 164 -19.04 17.89 -14.85
C ASN A 164 -18.26 16.91 -15.74
N GLY A 165 -17.69 15.86 -15.16
CA GLY A 165 -16.82 14.92 -15.87
C GLY A 165 -15.37 15.40 -16.01
N ASP A 166 -15.05 16.58 -15.46
CA ASP A 166 -13.67 17.09 -15.45
C ASP A 166 -12.87 16.37 -14.38
N ARG A 167 -11.61 16.06 -14.67
CA ARG A 167 -10.68 15.59 -13.65
C ARG A 167 -10.63 16.59 -12.51
N VAL A 168 -10.74 16.07 -11.31
CA VAL A 168 -10.67 16.87 -10.11
C VAL A 168 -9.35 17.66 -10.08
N LYS A 169 -9.47 18.99 -10.24
CA LYS A 169 -8.31 19.86 -10.55
C LYS A 169 -7.42 20.20 -9.35
N TYR A 170 -7.88 19.94 -8.14
CA TYR A 170 -7.07 20.35 -6.99
C TYR A 170 -5.93 19.43 -6.71
N ASN A 171 -5.63 18.55 -7.59
CA ASN A 171 -4.43 17.82 -7.45
C ASN A 171 -3.27 18.38 -8.22
N MET A 172 -3.04 19.68 -8.04
CA MET A 172 -1.69 20.22 -8.29
C MET A 172 -0.61 19.35 -7.62
N PHE A 173 -0.92 18.79 -6.47
CA PHE A 173 -0.02 17.88 -5.76
C PHE A 173 0.29 16.63 -6.59
N VAL A 174 -0.73 15.86 -6.97
CA VAL A 174 -0.55 14.64 -7.75
C VAL A 174 -0.12 14.97 -9.17
N THR A 175 -0.77 15.92 -9.82
CA THR A 175 -0.41 16.35 -11.18
C THR A 175 1.02 16.91 -11.21
N TYR A 176 1.40 17.70 -10.23
CA TYR A 176 2.75 18.21 -10.09
C TYR A 176 3.78 17.09 -9.95
N GLN A 177 3.50 16.09 -9.14
CA GLN A 177 4.39 14.95 -8.90
C GLN A 177 4.60 14.07 -10.14
N TYR A 178 3.59 13.95 -11.00
CA TYR A 178 3.70 13.16 -12.24
C TYR A 178 4.25 13.97 -13.40
N HIS A 179 4.10 15.27 -13.39
CA HIS A 179 4.66 16.16 -14.38
C HIS A 179 6.01 16.74 -13.97
N THR A 180 6.47 16.49 -12.76
CA THR A 180 7.88 16.73 -12.43
C THR A 180 8.70 15.53 -12.89
N GLY A 181 9.73 15.77 -13.63
CA GLY A 181 10.74 14.76 -13.89
C GLY A 181 11.35 14.22 -12.59
N VAL A 182 12.15 13.20 -12.72
CA VAL A 182 12.86 12.54 -11.59
C VAL A 182 13.68 13.54 -10.75
N ASP A 183 13.97 14.70 -11.30
CA ASP A 183 14.70 15.81 -10.68
C ASP A 183 13.80 16.81 -9.92
N GLY A 184 12.49 16.54 -9.84
CA GLY A 184 11.54 17.39 -9.12
C GLY A 184 11.19 18.71 -9.81
N ARG A 185 11.65 18.93 -11.04
CA ARG A 185 11.29 20.11 -11.81
C ARG A 185 9.96 19.93 -12.51
N ALA A 186 9.10 20.94 -12.43
CA ALA A 186 7.83 20.94 -13.15
C ALA A 186 8.08 20.80 -14.65
N ILE A 187 7.53 19.78 -15.25
CA ILE A 187 7.41 19.72 -16.71
C ILE A 187 6.33 20.73 -17.05
N LYS A 188 6.74 21.88 -17.57
CA LYS A 188 5.79 22.85 -18.12
C LYS A 188 5.08 22.17 -19.28
N GLY A 189 3.81 21.81 -19.08
CA GLY A 189 2.90 21.45 -20.16
C GLY A 189 2.56 22.65 -21.02
#